data_7422879b3293039d21f2e136db636430
#
_entry.id   7422879b3293039d21f2e136db636430
#
_cell.length_a   1.000
_cell.length_b   1.000
_cell.length_c   1.000
_cell.angle_alpha   90.00
_cell.angle_beta   90.00
_cell.angle_gamma   90.00
#
_symmetry.space_group_name_H-M   'P 1'
#
loop_
_entity.id
_entity.type
_entity.pdbx_description
1 polymer ?
#
loop_
_entity_poly.entity_id
_entity_poly.type
_entity_poly.pdbx_seq_one_letter_code
_entity_poly.pdbx_strand_id
1 'polypeptide(L)'
;MIRFDGQVAIVTGSGRGLGAAYARLLAERGASVIVHDAGVALDGTGFDPNVANAVVSEITTAGGSALPCYENIESQGGCQRLIETAISQFGRLDILINNAGWITFTPLEEMTPALLERIINIQIAAPFWLSQAAFPTMKQQHYGRIIFTTSGRAMFLEHALPELTGYALGKMAQLGLMNALAVAGAADGIRVNAISPVAATRMLQRAVAPQELRPEQVAPGVAFLASAQCDVSGIVLQASNSHFATAQWNVSAGIDAGEAVITPEAIADQWSIITGV
;
A
#
# COMPACT_ATOMS: atom_id res chain seq x y z
N MET A 1 3.73 4.73 -24.37
CA MET A 1 4.32 5.24 -23.10
C MET A 1 3.18 5.43 -22.10
N ILE A 2 3.33 4.98 -20.85
CA ILE A 2 2.32 5.23 -19.81
C ILE A 2 2.36 6.70 -19.42
N ARG A 3 1.21 7.37 -19.49
CA ARG A 3 1.00 8.77 -19.12
C ARG A 3 -0.21 8.90 -18.20
N PHE A 4 -0.22 9.97 -17.40
CA PHE A 4 -1.27 10.31 -16.44
C PHE A 4 -1.80 11.73 -16.65
N ASP A 5 -1.70 12.26 -17.84
CA ASP A 5 -2.13 13.63 -18.16
C ASP A 5 -3.61 13.82 -17.78
N GLY A 6 -3.90 14.87 -17.01
CA GLY A 6 -5.24 15.16 -16.51
C GLY A 6 -5.74 14.26 -15.37
N GLN A 7 -4.91 13.34 -14.88
CA GLN A 7 -5.23 12.51 -13.71
C GLN A 7 -4.67 13.10 -12.42
N VAL A 8 -5.33 12.81 -11.31
CA VAL A 8 -4.96 13.25 -9.97
C VAL A 8 -4.61 12.06 -9.10
N ALA A 9 -3.46 12.13 -8.46
CA ALA A 9 -2.96 11.09 -7.56
C ALA A 9 -2.77 11.61 -6.14
N ILE A 10 -3.17 10.81 -5.15
CA ILE A 10 -2.75 10.95 -3.77
C ILE A 10 -1.74 9.86 -3.45
N VAL A 11 -0.59 10.23 -2.89
CA VAL A 11 0.40 9.28 -2.38
C VAL A 11 0.62 9.58 -0.89
N THR A 12 0.23 8.65 -0.02
CA THR A 12 0.43 8.83 1.42
C THR A 12 1.84 8.45 1.85
N GLY A 13 2.43 9.21 2.79
CA GLY A 13 3.82 9.01 3.22
C GLY A 13 4.82 9.30 2.08
N SER A 14 4.56 10.33 1.28
CA SER A 14 5.32 10.62 0.05
C SER A 14 6.37 11.71 0.18
N GLY A 15 6.67 12.13 1.39
CA GLY A 15 7.79 13.07 1.62
C GLY A 15 9.17 12.42 1.58
N ARG A 16 9.27 11.07 1.63
CA ARG A 16 10.55 10.34 1.66
C ARG A 16 10.41 8.96 0.99
N GLY A 17 11.56 8.35 0.69
CA GLY A 17 11.70 6.94 0.29
C GLY A 17 10.80 6.54 -0.87
N LEU A 18 10.09 5.41 -0.72
CA LEU A 18 9.22 4.85 -1.76
C LEU A 18 8.12 5.82 -2.19
N GLY A 19 7.40 6.42 -1.23
CA GLY A 19 6.32 7.35 -1.55
C GLY A 19 6.79 8.56 -2.36
N ALA A 20 7.96 9.11 -2.03
CA ALA A 20 8.55 10.22 -2.79
C ALA A 20 8.93 9.79 -4.22
N ALA A 21 9.48 8.59 -4.39
CA ALA A 21 9.78 8.04 -5.72
C ALA A 21 8.51 7.83 -6.55
N TYR A 22 7.43 7.35 -5.94
CA TYR A 22 6.13 7.22 -6.61
C TYR A 22 5.58 8.58 -7.04
N ALA A 23 5.57 9.57 -6.14
CA ALA A 23 5.07 10.90 -6.39
C ALA A 23 5.81 11.58 -7.55
N ARG A 24 7.16 11.53 -7.54
CA ARG A 24 8.00 12.07 -8.62
C ARG A 24 7.71 11.41 -9.97
N LEU A 25 7.66 10.07 -10.02
CA LEU A 25 7.42 9.35 -11.27
C LEU A 25 6.02 9.63 -11.83
N LEU A 26 4.98 9.67 -10.99
CA LEU A 26 3.63 10.00 -11.43
C LEU A 26 3.55 11.42 -11.99
N ALA A 27 4.17 12.41 -11.30
CA ALA A 27 4.21 13.78 -11.75
C ALA A 27 5.02 13.95 -13.06
N GLU A 28 6.18 13.31 -13.19
CA GLU A 28 6.97 13.25 -14.42
C GLU A 28 6.15 12.71 -15.59
N ARG A 29 5.24 11.78 -15.31
CA ARG A 29 4.34 11.19 -16.30
C ARG A 29 3.05 11.96 -16.52
N GLY A 30 2.89 13.14 -15.91
CA GLY A 30 1.80 14.10 -16.17
C GLY A 30 0.66 14.12 -15.14
N ALA A 31 0.73 13.33 -14.04
CA ALA A 31 -0.25 13.44 -12.98
C ALA A 31 -0.11 14.75 -12.18
N SER A 32 -1.24 15.27 -11.68
CA SER A 32 -1.24 16.20 -10.56
C SER A 32 -1.20 15.41 -9.26
N VAL A 33 -0.23 15.66 -8.39
CA VAL A 33 0.05 14.81 -7.23
C VAL A 33 -0.18 15.55 -5.92
N ILE A 34 -1.02 15.01 -5.04
CA ILE A 34 -1.03 15.39 -3.63
C ILE A 34 0.08 14.60 -2.91
N VAL A 35 1.13 15.33 -2.52
CA VAL A 35 2.24 14.80 -1.71
C VAL A 35 1.83 14.86 -0.25
N HIS A 36 1.33 13.75 0.28
CA HIS A 36 0.90 13.68 1.68
C HIS A 36 2.01 13.11 2.56
N ASP A 37 2.47 13.90 3.54
CA ASP A 37 3.37 13.47 4.61
C ASP A 37 3.28 14.43 5.80
N ALA A 38 3.04 13.92 7.00
CA ALA A 38 3.07 14.72 8.23
C ALA A 38 4.51 14.97 8.75
N GLY A 39 5.52 14.40 8.12
CA GLY A 39 6.93 14.58 8.47
C GLY A 39 7.34 13.96 9.80
N VAL A 40 6.60 12.93 10.25
CA VAL A 40 6.86 12.26 11.53
C VAL A 40 8.24 11.58 11.59
N ALA A 41 8.78 11.44 12.80
CA ALA A 41 9.97 10.66 13.10
C ALA A 41 9.75 9.16 12.87
N LEU A 42 10.77 8.31 13.10
CA LEU A 42 10.67 6.86 12.91
C LEU A 42 9.66 6.20 13.86
N ASP A 43 9.48 6.76 15.04
CA ASP A 43 8.52 6.33 16.05
C ASP A 43 7.08 6.83 15.78
N GLY A 44 6.88 7.53 14.65
CA GLY A 44 5.59 8.10 14.25
C GLY A 44 5.20 9.35 15.04
N THR A 45 6.10 10.01 15.77
CA THR A 45 5.85 11.24 16.51
C THR A 45 6.36 12.49 15.77
N GLY A 46 5.92 13.67 16.19
CA GLY A 46 6.34 14.94 15.63
C GLY A 46 5.55 15.38 14.41
N PHE A 47 5.97 16.53 13.87
CA PHE A 47 5.38 17.14 12.67
C PHE A 47 6.44 18.02 11.99
N ASP A 48 6.67 17.79 10.68
CA ASP A 48 7.58 18.62 9.89
C ASP A 48 7.04 18.79 8.45
N PRO A 49 6.43 19.94 8.14
CA PRO A 49 5.88 20.20 6.82
C PRO A 49 6.94 20.29 5.72
N ASN A 50 8.21 20.55 6.07
CA ASN A 50 9.29 20.66 5.10
C ASN A 50 9.52 19.34 4.36
N VAL A 51 9.16 18.23 4.96
CA VAL A 51 9.32 16.89 4.37
C VAL A 51 8.48 16.73 3.10
N ALA A 52 7.20 17.11 3.13
CA ALA A 52 6.34 17.09 1.94
C ALA A 52 6.71 18.25 0.98
N ASN A 53 6.99 19.44 1.52
CA ASN A 53 7.34 20.63 0.73
C ASN A 53 8.58 20.41 -0.13
N ALA A 54 9.59 19.71 0.36
CA ALA A 54 10.79 19.41 -0.41
C ALA A 54 10.45 18.62 -1.68
N VAL A 55 9.63 17.57 -1.59
CA VAL A 55 9.21 16.77 -2.74
C VAL A 55 8.33 17.58 -3.70
N VAL A 56 7.43 18.41 -3.17
CA VAL A 56 6.62 19.31 -4.01
C VAL A 56 7.52 20.28 -4.77
N SER A 57 8.51 20.89 -4.11
CA SER A 57 9.46 21.80 -4.73
C SER A 57 10.27 21.13 -5.85
N GLU A 58 10.73 19.90 -5.64
CA GLU A 58 11.44 19.12 -6.65
C GLU A 58 10.55 18.84 -7.88
N ILE A 59 9.30 18.41 -7.65
CA ILE A 59 8.34 18.11 -8.72
C ILE A 59 8.02 19.38 -9.53
N THR A 60 7.73 20.50 -8.87
CA THR A 60 7.36 21.74 -9.53
C THR A 60 8.54 22.38 -10.25
N THR A 61 9.74 22.30 -9.70
CA THR A 61 10.98 22.74 -10.38
C THR A 61 11.25 21.93 -11.66
N ALA A 62 10.89 20.65 -11.68
CA ALA A 62 10.96 19.79 -12.85
C ALA A 62 9.80 20.00 -13.86
N GLY A 63 8.89 20.95 -13.59
CA GLY A 63 7.76 21.27 -14.46
C GLY A 63 6.51 20.41 -14.24
N GLY A 64 6.49 19.57 -13.21
CA GLY A 64 5.33 18.77 -12.79
C GLY A 64 4.33 19.56 -11.93
N SER A 65 3.20 18.93 -11.64
CA SER A 65 2.13 19.50 -10.79
C SER A 65 2.06 18.74 -9.46
N ALA A 66 2.25 19.44 -8.35
CA ALA A 66 2.12 18.84 -7.02
C ALA A 66 1.66 19.87 -5.98
N LEU A 67 0.93 19.40 -4.95
CA LEU A 67 0.54 20.16 -3.77
C LEU A 67 0.86 19.36 -2.51
N PRO A 68 1.33 19.99 -1.42
CA PRO A 68 1.58 19.32 -0.17
C PRO A 68 0.27 19.13 0.61
N CYS A 69 0.18 18.06 1.40
CA CYS A 69 -0.85 17.86 2.39
C CYS A 69 -0.27 17.20 3.63
N TYR A 70 -0.68 17.67 4.82
CA TYR A 70 -0.10 17.28 6.10
C TYR A 70 -1.11 16.68 7.07
N GLU A 71 -2.28 16.28 6.58
CA GLU A 71 -3.37 15.78 7.40
C GLU A 71 -2.96 14.56 8.23
N ASN A 72 -3.43 14.49 9.47
CA ASN A 72 -3.21 13.29 10.27
C ASN A 72 -4.17 12.17 9.86
N ILE A 73 -3.69 11.22 9.09
CA ILE A 73 -4.47 10.08 8.60
C ILE A 73 -4.65 8.94 9.64
N GLU A 74 -4.08 9.05 10.85
CA GLU A 74 -4.47 8.17 11.97
C GLU A 74 -5.90 8.45 12.46
N SER A 75 -6.60 9.46 11.91
CA SER A 75 -8.00 9.78 12.18
C SER A 75 -8.85 9.73 10.91
N GLN A 76 -10.10 9.29 11.04
CA GLN A 76 -11.06 9.29 9.93
C GLN A 76 -11.24 10.68 9.32
N GLY A 77 -11.36 11.72 10.15
CA GLY A 77 -11.52 13.10 9.67
C GLY A 77 -10.31 13.59 8.87
N GLY A 78 -9.08 13.24 9.27
CA GLY A 78 -7.88 13.56 8.50
C GLY A 78 -7.84 12.84 7.15
N CYS A 79 -8.25 11.57 7.11
CA CYS A 79 -8.38 10.82 5.86
C CYS A 79 -9.40 11.49 4.92
N GLN A 80 -10.54 11.91 5.44
CA GLN A 80 -11.57 12.58 4.66
C GLN A 80 -11.07 13.91 4.09
N ARG A 81 -10.44 14.77 4.92
CA ARG A 81 -9.88 16.06 4.45
C ARG A 81 -8.79 15.90 3.42
N LEU A 82 -7.97 14.84 3.51
CA LEU A 82 -6.96 14.54 2.47
C LEU A 82 -7.63 14.26 1.11
N ILE A 83 -8.68 13.45 1.08
CA ILE A 83 -9.42 13.16 -0.16
C ILE A 83 -10.12 14.44 -0.67
N GLU A 84 -10.77 15.20 0.21
CA GLU A 84 -11.43 16.49 -0.12
C GLU A 84 -10.44 17.50 -0.69
N THR A 85 -9.17 17.50 -0.24
CA THR A 85 -8.13 18.35 -0.80
C THR A 85 -7.92 18.07 -2.28
N ALA A 86 -7.81 16.81 -2.69
CA ALA A 86 -7.65 16.49 -4.11
C ALA A 86 -8.87 16.90 -4.95
N ILE A 87 -10.07 16.63 -4.45
CA ILE A 87 -11.31 16.92 -5.14
C ILE A 87 -11.51 18.45 -5.27
N SER A 88 -11.27 19.21 -4.19
CA SER A 88 -11.44 20.67 -4.20
C SER A 88 -10.40 21.39 -5.07
N GLN A 89 -9.16 20.90 -5.12
CA GLN A 89 -8.10 21.52 -5.89
C GLN A 89 -8.11 21.15 -7.38
N PHE A 90 -8.50 19.92 -7.71
CA PHE A 90 -8.37 19.38 -9.06
C PHE A 90 -9.68 18.85 -9.65
N GLY A 91 -10.78 18.82 -8.89
CA GLY A 91 -12.09 18.37 -9.35
C GLY A 91 -12.25 16.84 -9.49
N ARG A 92 -11.21 16.05 -9.20
CA ARG A 92 -11.18 14.60 -9.40
C ARG A 92 -10.18 13.90 -8.49
N LEU A 93 -10.29 12.57 -8.41
CA LEU A 93 -9.28 11.70 -7.82
C LEU A 93 -9.25 10.37 -8.58
N ASP A 94 -8.13 10.08 -9.23
CA ASP A 94 -7.96 8.89 -10.08
C ASP A 94 -7.14 7.79 -9.42
N ILE A 95 -6.14 8.18 -8.64
CA ILE A 95 -5.13 7.28 -8.09
C ILE A 95 -4.97 7.54 -6.60
N LEU A 96 -5.13 6.49 -5.79
CA LEU A 96 -4.86 6.50 -4.36
C LEU A 96 -3.80 5.45 -4.02
N ILE A 97 -2.61 5.90 -3.60
CA ILE A 97 -1.54 5.02 -3.16
C ILE A 97 -1.44 5.08 -1.63
N ASN A 98 -1.90 4.03 -0.97
CA ASN A 98 -1.78 3.80 0.46
C ASN A 98 -0.39 3.27 0.78
N ASN A 99 0.58 4.19 0.94
CA ASN A 99 1.97 3.87 1.21
C ASN A 99 2.39 4.25 2.64
N ALA A 100 1.74 5.20 3.27
CA ALA A 100 2.06 5.61 4.63
C ALA A 100 2.05 4.43 5.61
N GLY A 101 2.98 4.45 6.54
CA GLY A 101 3.13 3.43 7.56
C GLY A 101 4.51 3.52 8.19
N TRP A 102 4.67 2.83 9.29
CA TRP A 102 5.94 2.69 10.00
C TRP A 102 6.10 1.26 10.49
N ILE A 103 7.29 0.91 10.92
CA ILE A 103 7.64 -0.41 11.42
C ILE A 103 8.16 -0.25 12.85
N THR A 104 7.73 -1.15 13.72
CA THR A 104 8.30 -1.31 15.06
C THR A 104 8.66 -2.77 15.26
N PHE A 105 9.81 -3.00 15.87
CA PHE A 105 10.27 -4.31 16.25
C PHE A 105 9.95 -4.49 17.74
N THR A 106 8.82 -5.13 18.02
CA THR A 106 8.28 -5.31 19.37
C THR A 106 7.85 -6.76 19.53
N PRO A 107 8.45 -7.52 20.43
CA PRO A 107 8.00 -8.87 20.79
C PRO A 107 6.51 -8.87 21.16
N LEU A 108 5.83 -9.97 20.90
CA LEU A 108 4.38 -10.06 21.14
C LEU A 108 4.03 -9.75 22.60
N GLU A 109 4.81 -10.26 23.53
CA GLU A 109 4.63 -10.08 24.97
C GLU A 109 4.88 -8.66 25.47
N GLU A 110 5.57 -7.83 24.68
CA GLU A 110 5.86 -6.41 24.98
C GLU A 110 4.88 -5.46 24.28
N MET A 111 3.96 -5.98 23.46
CA MET A 111 2.99 -5.18 22.73
C MET A 111 2.00 -4.52 23.67
N THR A 112 2.05 -3.19 23.77
CA THR A 112 1.10 -2.42 24.59
C THR A 112 -0.18 -2.12 23.82
N PRO A 113 -1.33 -1.91 24.52
CA PRO A 113 -2.58 -1.50 23.88
C PRO A 113 -2.42 -0.23 23.02
N ALA A 114 -1.73 0.78 23.55
CA ALA A 114 -1.51 2.05 22.83
C ALA A 114 -0.68 1.85 21.55
N LEU A 115 0.34 1.00 21.58
CA LEU A 115 1.15 0.71 20.39
C LEU A 115 0.35 -0.05 19.34
N LEU A 116 -0.44 -1.06 19.77
CA LEU A 116 -1.31 -1.80 18.87
C LEU A 116 -2.37 -0.89 18.23
N GLU A 117 -3.00 -0.01 19.02
CA GLU A 117 -3.98 0.95 18.51
C GLU A 117 -3.38 1.85 17.42
N ARG A 118 -2.18 2.37 17.63
CA ARG A 118 -1.48 3.19 16.61
C ARG A 118 -1.18 2.39 15.34
N ILE A 119 -0.74 1.13 15.47
CA ILE A 119 -0.54 0.23 14.31
C ILE A 119 -1.85 0.05 13.56
N ILE A 120 -2.94 -0.21 14.26
CA ILE A 120 -4.28 -0.36 13.67
C ILE A 120 -4.69 0.92 12.95
N ASN A 121 -4.51 2.09 13.58
CA ASN A 121 -4.92 3.37 13.02
C ASN A 121 -4.19 3.66 11.71
N ILE A 122 -2.87 3.51 11.64
CA ILE A 122 -2.10 3.87 10.43
C ILE A 122 -2.10 2.79 9.34
N GLN A 123 -2.12 1.49 9.71
CA GLN A 123 -1.95 0.42 8.72
C GLN A 123 -3.26 -0.26 8.31
N ILE A 124 -4.34 -0.09 9.08
CA ILE A 124 -5.63 -0.72 8.82
C ILE A 124 -6.71 0.35 8.63
N ALA A 125 -6.94 1.19 9.64
CA ALA A 125 -8.00 2.17 9.61
C ALA A 125 -7.77 3.27 8.57
N ALA A 126 -6.57 3.83 8.46
CA ALA A 126 -6.25 4.86 7.48
C ALA A 126 -6.47 4.38 6.03
N PRO A 127 -5.90 3.24 5.56
CA PRO A 127 -6.20 2.71 4.23
C PRO A 127 -7.68 2.46 3.98
N PHE A 128 -8.43 2.02 5.00
CA PHE A 128 -9.87 1.83 4.92
C PHE A 128 -10.61 3.16 4.73
N TRP A 129 -10.36 4.16 5.60
CA TRP A 129 -11.05 5.45 5.55
C TRP A 129 -10.71 6.26 4.29
N LEU A 130 -9.45 6.21 3.85
CA LEU A 130 -9.02 6.83 2.59
C LEU A 130 -9.74 6.21 1.40
N SER A 131 -9.80 4.88 1.35
CA SER A 131 -10.49 4.17 0.28
C SER A 131 -12.00 4.46 0.32
N GLN A 132 -12.63 4.45 1.50
CA GLN A 132 -14.04 4.75 1.67
C GLN A 132 -14.37 6.17 1.17
N ALA A 133 -13.54 7.16 1.48
CA ALA A 133 -13.75 8.55 1.06
C ALA A 133 -13.50 8.75 -0.44
N ALA A 134 -12.54 8.03 -1.04
CA ALA A 134 -12.22 8.11 -2.47
C ALA A 134 -13.23 7.40 -3.37
N PHE A 135 -13.81 6.31 -2.88
CA PHE A 135 -14.61 5.37 -3.69
C PHE A 135 -15.82 6.01 -4.40
N PRO A 136 -16.63 6.89 -3.77
CA PRO A 136 -17.76 7.55 -4.43
C PRO A 136 -17.34 8.37 -5.66
N THR A 137 -16.26 9.15 -5.53
CA THR A 137 -15.72 9.94 -6.64
C THR A 137 -15.22 9.07 -7.77
N MET A 138 -14.46 8.01 -7.45
CA MET A 138 -13.97 7.04 -8.44
C MET A 138 -15.11 6.31 -9.15
N LYS A 139 -16.19 5.95 -8.44
CA LYS A 139 -17.40 5.37 -9.04
C LYS A 139 -18.07 6.33 -10.02
N GLN A 140 -18.25 7.58 -9.62
CA GLN A 140 -18.84 8.61 -10.49
C GLN A 140 -18.00 8.85 -11.77
N GLN A 141 -16.68 8.75 -11.65
CA GLN A 141 -15.74 8.88 -12.77
C GLN A 141 -15.69 7.65 -13.67
N HIS A 142 -16.23 6.49 -13.24
CA HIS A 142 -16.00 5.17 -13.83
C HIS A 142 -14.52 4.85 -14.02
N TYR A 143 -13.69 5.35 -13.11
CA TYR A 143 -12.25 5.13 -13.10
C TYR A 143 -11.69 5.31 -11.69
N GLY A 144 -10.88 4.38 -11.26
CA GLY A 144 -10.11 4.47 -10.02
C GLY A 144 -8.96 3.47 -10.00
N ARG A 145 -7.87 3.86 -9.35
CA ARG A 145 -6.73 2.99 -9.08
C ARG A 145 -6.37 3.11 -7.60
N ILE A 146 -6.55 2.04 -6.85
CA ILE A 146 -6.19 1.98 -5.43
C ILE A 146 -5.07 0.99 -5.26
N ILE A 147 -3.96 1.41 -4.66
CA ILE A 147 -2.79 0.57 -4.44
C ILE A 147 -2.47 0.56 -2.96
N PHE A 148 -2.42 -0.62 -2.38
CA PHE A 148 -2.00 -0.85 -1.00
C PHE A 148 -0.52 -1.24 -0.95
N THR A 149 0.15 -0.96 0.17
CA THR A 149 1.54 -1.37 0.38
C THR A 149 1.59 -2.45 1.46
N THR A 150 1.73 -3.69 1.02
CA THR A 150 1.90 -4.87 1.88
C THR A 150 3.38 -5.23 2.07
N SER A 151 3.69 -6.42 2.54
CA SER A 151 5.06 -6.86 2.80
C SER A 151 5.20 -8.38 2.70
N GLY A 152 6.30 -8.85 2.11
CA GLY A 152 6.68 -10.26 2.15
C GLY A 152 6.81 -10.81 3.58
N ARG A 153 7.18 -9.96 4.55
CA ARG A 153 7.24 -10.32 5.98
C ARG A 153 5.87 -10.63 6.61
N ALA A 154 4.79 -10.20 5.99
CA ALA A 154 3.42 -10.53 6.40
C ALA A 154 2.85 -11.73 5.63
N MET A 155 3.29 -11.92 4.38
CA MET A 155 2.72 -12.93 3.49
C MET A 155 3.39 -14.29 3.58
N PHE A 156 4.69 -14.35 3.88
CA PHE A 156 5.49 -15.57 3.78
C PHE A 156 6.19 -15.88 5.09
N LEU A 157 6.04 -17.13 5.56
CA LEU A 157 6.61 -17.58 6.82
C LEU A 157 8.14 -17.46 6.84
N GLU A 158 8.80 -17.77 5.73
CA GLU A 158 10.27 -17.69 5.57
C GLU A 158 10.82 -16.25 5.69
N HIS A 159 9.96 -15.25 5.58
CA HIS A 159 10.32 -13.83 5.72
C HIS A 159 9.79 -13.20 7.02
N ALA A 160 9.01 -13.94 7.79
CA ALA A 160 8.45 -13.46 9.04
C ALA A 160 9.54 -13.24 10.10
N LEU A 161 9.33 -12.27 10.97
CA LEU A 161 10.17 -12.03 12.14
C LEU A 161 9.30 -11.96 13.39
N PRO A 162 9.72 -12.58 14.50
CA PRO A 162 8.89 -12.67 15.72
C PRO A 162 8.55 -11.30 16.31
N GLU A 163 9.42 -10.29 16.13
CA GLU A 163 9.20 -8.93 16.64
C GLU A 163 8.28 -8.09 15.75
N LEU A 164 7.80 -8.61 14.62
CA LEU A 164 6.97 -7.87 13.66
C LEU A 164 5.49 -8.26 13.68
N THR A 165 4.98 -8.82 14.76
CA THR A 165 3.59 -9.31 14.86
C THR A 165 2.57 -8.22 14.51
N GLY A 166 2.67 -7.03 15.12
CA GLY A 166 1.78 -5.91 14.84
C GLY A 166 1.92 -5.37 13.42
N TYR A 167 3.15 -5.28 12.92
CA TYR A 167 3.41 -4.86 11.53
C TYR A 167 2.81 -5.86 10.52
N ALA A 168 3.03 -7.15 10.73
CA ALA A 168 2.51 -8.21 9.86
C ALA A 168 0.97 -8.22 9.85
N LEU A 169 0.33 -8.05 11.04
CA LEU A 169 -1.12 -7.89 11.16
C LEU A 169 -1.62 -6.76 10.25
N GLY A 170 -1.04 -5.57 10.36
CA GLY A 170 -1.46 -4.40 9.58
C GLY A 170 -1.25 -4.59 8.08
N LYS A 171 -0.11 -5.16 7.67
CA LYS A 171 0.19 -5.40 6.25
C LYS A 171 -0.66 -6.50 5.63
N MET A 172 -1.03 -7.51 6.41
CA MET A 172 -1.93 -8.58 5.94
C MET A 172 -3.39 -8.12 5.85
N ALA A 173 -3.85 -7.27 6.77
CA ALA A 173 -5.20 -6.70 6.73
C ALA A 173 -5.48 -5.91 5.43
N GLN A 174 -4.48 -5.24 4.87
CA GLN A 174 -4.61 -4.51 3.60
C GLN A 174 -4.92 -5.44 2.42
N LEU A 175 -4.50 -6.70 2.46
CA LEU A 175 -4.81 -7.66 1.40
C LEU A 175 -6.27 -8.12 1.43
N GLY A 176 -6.84 -8.29 2.63
CA GLY A 176 -8.28 -8.52 2.76
C GLY A 176 -9.10 -7.34 2.24
N LEU A 177 -8.68 -6.12 2.55
CA LEU A 177 -9.32 -4.91 2.04
C LEU A 177 -9.17 -4.79 0.52
N MET A 178 -7.97 -5.07 -0.04
CA MET A 178 -7.72 -5.13 -1.47
C MET A 178 -8.72 -6.05 -2.19
N ASN A 179 -8.85 -7.29 -1.73
CA ASN A 179 -9.73 -8.27 -2.34
C ASN A 179 -11.20 -7.81 -2.32
N ALA A 180 -11.68 -7.31 -1.18
CA ALA A 180 -13.05 -6.82 -1.04
C ALA A 180 -13.34 -5.63 -1.98
N LEU A 181 -12.44 -4.65 -2.03
CA LEU A 181 -12.60 -3.48 -2.88
C LEU A 181 -12.40 -3.80 -4.38
N ALA A 182 -11.56 -4.78 -4.72
CA ALA A 182 -11.41 -5.25 -6.10
C ALA A 182 -12.73 -5.77 -6.67
N VAL A 183 -13.48 -6.52 -5.87
CA VAL A 183 -14.83 -7.00 -6.25
C VAL A 183 -15.83 -5.84 -6.27
N ALA A 184 -15.85 -5.01 -5.22
CA ALA A 184 -16.82 -3.91 -5.09
C ALA A 184 -16.68 -2.83 -6.19
N GLY A 185 -15.47 -2.62 -6.72
CA GLY A 185 -15.19 -1.60 -7.72
C GLY A 185 -15.18 -2.10 -9.16
N ALA A 186 -15.28 -3.41 -9.39
CA ALA A 186 -15.07 -4.01 -10.70
C ALA A 186 -15.99 -3.43 -11.79
N ALA A 187 -17.28 -3.27 -11.48
CA ALA A 187 -18.29 -2.75 -12.40
C ALA A 187 -18.13 -1.25 -12.71
N ASP A 188 -17.47 -0.53 -11.82
CA ASP A 188 -17.25 0.92 -11.93
C ASP A 188 -15.85 1.28 -12.50
N GLY A 189 -15.14 0.32 -13.07
CA GLY A 189 -13.81 0.55 -13.65
C GLY A 189 -12.70 0.82 -12.63
N ILE A 190 -12.95 0.55 -11.34
CA ILE A 190 -11.96 0.70 -10.27
C ILE A 190 -11.12 -0.57 -10.20
N ARG A 191 -9.79 -0.41 -10.22
CA ARG A 191 -8.83 -1.50 -10.03
C ARG A 191 -8.09 -1.32 -8.72
N VAL A 192 -8.01 -2.40 -7.96
CA VAL A 192 -7.42 -2.40 -6.60
C VAL A 192 -6.38 -3.49 -6.50
N ASN A 193 -5.13 -3.10 -6.26
CA ASN A 193 -3.99 -4.00 -6.22
C ASN A 193 -3.09 -3.67 -5.02
N ALA A 194 -2.09 -4.48 -4.77
CA ALA A 194 -1.07 -4.20 -3.75
C ALA A 194 0.34 -4.29 -4.34
N ILE A 195 1.24 -3.53 -3.74
CA ILE A 195 2.70 -3.64 -3.93
C ILE A 195 3.31 -4.22 -2.65
N SER A 196 4.25 -5.17 -2.81
CA SER A 196 5.13 -5.68 -1.75
C SER A 196 6.56 -5.28 -2.07
N PRO A 197 6.99 -4.07 -1.66
CA PRO A 197 8.28 -3.52 -2.05
C PRO A 197 9.39 -3.91 -1.09
N VAL A 198 10.62 -4.05 -1.62
CA VAL A 198 11.84 -3.99 -0.82
C VAL A 198 12.72 -2.86 -1.35
N ALA A 199 12.98 -1.86 -0.52
CA ALA A 199 13.79 -0.69 -0.88
C ALA A 199 14.60 -0.18 0.31
N ALA A 200 15.72 0.47 0.02
CA ALA A 200 16.56 1.16 0.99
C ALA A 200 15.85 2.43 1.48
N THR A 201 15.09 2.29 2.56
CA THR A 201 14.38 3.37 3.23
C THR A 201 14.77 3.42 4.70
N ARG A 202 14.26 4.41 5.44
CA ARG A 202 14.45 4.49 6.90
C ARG A 202 14.02 3.22 7.65
N MET A 203 13.10 2.45 7.07
CA MET A 203 12.59 1.20 7.67
C MET A 203 13.51 0.00 7.43
N LEU A 204 14.48 0.10 6.53
CA LEU A 204 15.44 -0.98 6.27
C LEU A 204 16.60 -0.88 7.27
N GLN A 205 16.65 -1.76 8.25
CA GLN A 205 17.65 -1.75 9.32
C GLN A 205 19.00 -2.39 8.94
N ARG A 206 19.37 -2.33 7.67
CA ARG A 206 20.69 -2.80 7.22
C ARG A 206 21.31 -1.82 6.24
N ALA A 207 22.64 -1.75 6.26
CA ALA A 207 23.37 -1.03 5.23
C ALA A 207 23.25 -1.77 3.90
N VAL A 208 23.07 -1.03 2.82
CA VAL A 208 23.05 -1.53 1.44
C VAL A 208 23.97 -0.66 0.58
N ALA A 209 24.48 -1.24 -0.51
CA ALA A 209 25.26 -0.44 -1.45
C ALA A 209 24.38 0.66 -2.10
N PRO A 210 24.95 1.82 -2.46
CA PRO A 210 24.17 2.95 -2.97
C PRO A 210 23.31 2.66 -4.20
N GLN A 211 23.66 1.62 -4.97
CA GLN A 211 22.95 1.21 -6.17
C GLN A 211 21.90 0.12 -5.93
N GLU A 212 21.87 -0.44 -4.72
CA GLU A 212 20.94 -1.51 -4.35
C GLU A 212 19.68 -0.97 -3.71
N LEU A 213 18.58 -1.64 -3.97
CA LEU A 213 17.28 -1.39 -3.33
C LEU A 213 16.82 0.07 -3.40
N ARG A 214 17.16 0.80 -4.46
CA ARG A 214 16.71 2.18 -4.63
C ARG A 214 15.18 2.23 -4.79
N PRO A 215 14.50 3.18 -4.14
CA PRO A 215 13.05 3.39 -4.30
C PRO A 215 12.60 3.54 -5.76
N GLU A 216 13.45 4.16 -6.61
CA GLU A 216 13.21 4.37 -8.04
C GLU A 216 13.12 3.05 -8.83
N GLN A 217 13.72 1.97 -8.32
CA GLN A 217 13.65 0.64 -8.93
C GLN A 217 12.32 -0.07 -8.66
N VAL A 218 11.52 0.42 -7.71
CA VAL A 218 10.19 -0.09 -7.37
C VAL A 218 9.10 0.75 -8.04
N ALA A 219 9.31 2.06 -8.17
CA ALA A 219 8.32 3.02 -8.65
C ALA A 219 7.66 2.64 -10.00
N PRO A 220 8.37 2.08 -11.00
CA PRO A 220 7.75 1.67 -12.26
C PRO A 220 6.61 0.64 -12.09
N GLY A 221 6.72 -0.28 -11.14
CA GLY A 221 5.67 -1.25 -10.84
C GLY A 221 4.40 -0.57 -10.33
N VAL A 222 4.55 0.41 -9.42
CA VAL A 222 3.42 1.19 -8.90
C VAL A 222 2.81 2.05 -10.00
N ALA A 223 3.61 2.69 -10.84
CA ALA A 223 3.11 3.45 -11.97
C ALA A 223 2.33 2.58 -12.97
N PHE A 224 2.78 1.34 -13.22
CA PHE A 224 2.02 0.38 -14.04
C PHE A 224 0.67 0.05 -13.38
N LEU A 225 0.65 -0.33 -12.09
CA LEU A 225 -0.59 -0.65 -11.38
C LEU A 225 -1.57 0.54 -11.33
N ALA A 226 -1.06 1.78 -11.31
CA ALA A 226 -1.84 3.01 -11.33
C ALA A 226 -2.37 3.39 -12.72
N SER A 227 -1.87 2.77 -13.79
CA SER A 227 -2.17 3.16 -15.15
C SER A 227 -3.48 2.57 -15.69
N ALA A 228 -3.99 3.14 -16.77
CA ALA A 228 -5.10 2.58 -17.53
C ALA A 228 -4.75 1.26 -18.22
N GLN A 229 -3.45 0.96 -18.42
CA GLN A 229 -3.00 -0.30 -19.01
C GLN A 229 -3.07 -1.49 -18.05
N CYS A 230 -3.19 -1.23 -16.74
CA CYS A 230 -3.43 -2.28 -15.76
C CYS A 230 -4.94 -2.57 -15.70
N ASP A 231 -5.35 -3.67 -16.30
CA ASP A 231 -6.74 -4.14 -16.36
C ASP A 231 -7.07 -5.19 -15.30
N VAL A 232 -6.07 -5.63 -14.52
CA VAL A 232 -6.22 -6.62 -13.45
C VAL A 232 -6.47 -5.97 -12.09
N SER A 233 -7.08 -6.74 -11.20
CA SER A 233 -7.39 -6.36 -9.82
C SER A 233 -7.19 -7.55 -8.88
N GLY A 234 -6.85 -7.28 -7.61
CA GLY A 234 -6.65 -8.32 -6.60
C GLY A 234 -5.28 -9.00 -6.69
N ILE A 235 -4.29 -8.41 -7.34
CA ILE A 235 -2.92 -8.95 -7.39
C ILE A 235 -2.00 -8.25 -6.39
N VAL A 236 -0.98 -8.98 -5.95
CA VAL A 236 0.15 -8.44 -5.20
C VAL A 236 1.39 -8.45 -6.10
N LEU A 237 1.90 -7.28 -6.45
CA LEU A 237 3.16 -7.14 -7.18
C LEU A 237 4.31 -7.05 -6.18
N GLN A 238 5.24 -8.01 -6.22
CA GLN A 238 6.51 -7.92 -5.50
C GLN A 238 7.49 -7.11 -6.34
N ALA A 239 8.25 -6.20 -5.71
CA ALA A 239 9.22 -5.36 -6.40
C ALA A 239 10.48 -5.13 -5.55
N SER A 240 11.64 -5.44 -6.12
CA SER A 240 12.95 -5.26 -5.49
C SER A 240 14.05 -5.20 -6.54
N ASN A 241 14.97 -4.23 -6.49
CA ASN A 241 16.09 -4.14 -7.44
C ASN A 241 15.67 -4.25 -8.93
N SER A 242 14.60 -3.59 -9.33
CA SER A 242 14.01 -3.71 -10.68
C SER A 242 13.55 -5.13 -11.07
N HIS A 243 13.47 -6.06 -10.12
CA HIS A 243 12.83 -7.36 -10.29
C HIS A 243 11.38 -7.25 -9.87
N PHE A 244 10.47 -7.76 -10.71
CA PHE A 244 9.04 -7.74 -10.49
C PHE A 244 8.47 -9.15 -10.64
N ALA A 245 7.66 -9.57 -9.68
CA ALA A 245 6.94 -10.85 -9.68
C ALA A 245 5.58 -10.68 -9.01
N THR A 246 4.65 -11.59 -9.22
CA THR A 246 3.38 -11.61 -8.48
C THR A 246 3.41 -12.63 -7.36
N ALA A 247 2.84 -12.28 -6.21
CA ALA A 247 2.56 -13.22 -5.13
C ALA A 247 1.14 -13.75 -5.27
N GLN A 248 0.99 -15.06 -5.12
CA GLN A 248 -0.30 -15.75 -5.19
C GLN A 248 -0.40 -16.79 -4.09
N TRP A 249 -1.61 -17.01 -3.56
CA TRP A 249 -1.91 -18.13 -2.69
C TRP A 249 -2.47 -19.27 -3.51
N ASN A 250 -1.93 -20.47 -3.31
CA ASN A 250 -2.47 -21.69 -3.88
C ASN A 250 -3.23 -22.46 -2.81
N VAL A 251 -4.38 -22.99 -3.19
CA VAL A 251 -5.09 -24.01 -2.42
C VAL A 251 -4.66 -25.36 -2.96
N SER A 252 -4.23 -26.27 -2.07
CA SER A 252 -3.90 -27.63 -2.48
C SER A 252 -5.12 -28.36 -3.05
N ALA A 253 -4.91 -29.46 -3.74
CA ALA A 253 -6.03 -30.31 -4.21
C ALA A 253 -6.86 -30.87 -3.05
N GLY A 254 -6.23 -31.02 -1.87
CA GLY A 254 -6.90 -31.53 -0.68
C GLY A 254 -7.43 -32.96 -0.84
N ILE A 255 -8.42 -33.30 -0.01
CA ILE A 255 -9.18 -34.53 -0.08
C ILE A 255 -10.69 -34.19 -0.20
N ASP A 256 -11.45 -35.04 -0.82
CA ASP A 256 -12.91 -34.93 -0.88
C ASP A 256 -13.54 -36.17 -0.21
N ALA A 257 -14.26 -35.95 0.87
CA ALA A 257 -14.99 -36.99 1.59
C ALA A 257 -16.46 -37.10 1.16
N GLY A 258 -16.89 -36.37 0.13
CA GLY A 258 -18.27 -36.29 -0.30
C GLY A 258 -19.21 -35.80 0.83
N GLU A 259 -20.29 -36.51 1.07
CA GLU A 259 -21.27 -36.20 2.13
C GLU A 259 -20.85 -36.76 3.52
N ALA A 260 -19.73 -37.50 3.62
CA ALA A 260 -19.33 -38.14 4.84
C ALA A 260 -18.71 -37.14 5.81
N VAL A 261 -19.11 -37.21 7.08
CA VAL A 261 -18.39 -36.51 8.17
C VAL A 261 -17.20 -37.37 8.57
N ILE A 262 -16.01 -36.89 8.26
CA ILE A 262 -14.76 -37.59 8.59
C ILE A 262 -14.29 -37.26 10.02
N THR A 263 -13.47 -38.14 10.60
CA THR A 263 -12.92 -37.93 11.94
C THR A 263 -11.63 -37.09 11.91
N PRO A 264 -11.25 -36.49 13.05
CA PRO A 264 -9.94 -35.81 13.17
C PRO A 264 -8.76 -36.72 12.82
N GLU A 265 -8.85 -38.03 13.16
CA GLU A 265 -7.83 -39.02 12.84
C GLU A 265 -7.70 -39.22 11.32
N ALA A 266 -8.82 -39.25 10.59
CA ALA A 266 -8.80 -39.36 9.14
C ALA A 266 -8.18 -38.11 8.48
N ILE A 267 -8.31 -36.92 9.07
CA ILE A 267 -7.59 -35.71 8.65
C ILE A 267 -6.06 -35.89 8.90
N ALA A 268 -5.70 -36.37 10.08
CA ALA A 268 -4.31 -36.59 10.42
C ALA A 268 -3.64 -37.61 9.50
N ASP A 269 -4.29 -38.72 9.21
CA ASP A 269 -3.78 -39.79 8.33
C ASP A 269 -3.59 -39.32 6.87
N GLN A 270 -4.36 -38.31 6.44
CA GLN A 270 -4.30 -37.76 5.09
C GLN A 270 -3.62 -36.38 5.02
N TRP A 271 -2.92 -35.97 6.08
CA TRP A 271 -2.39 -34.62 6.21
C TRP A 271 -1.40 -34.24 5.09
N SER A 272 -0.55 -35.16 4.66
CA SER A 272 0.39 -34.91 3.55
C SER A 272 -0.33 -34.64 2.21
N ILE A 273 -1.47 -35.30 1.96
CA ILE A 273 -2.27 -35.06 0.76
C ILE A 273 -2.97 -33.69 0.87
N ILE A 274 -3.52 -33.37 2.05
CA ILE A 274 -4.21 -32.10 2.31
C ILE A 274 -3.24 -30.92 2.16
N THR A 275 -2.03 -31.05 2.66
CA THR A 275 -1.03 -29.97 2.60
C THR A 275 -0.28 -29.88 1.28
N GLY A 276 -0.25 -30.96 0.51
CA GLY A 276 0.54 -31.05 -0.72
C GLY A 276 2.05 -31.11 -0.47
N VAL A 277 2.48 -31.53 0.76
CA VAL A 277 3.88 -31.61 1.20
C VAL A 277 4.24 -33.06 1.47
#